data_f705f6c19222cabd1d40371888416e90
#
_entry.id   f705f6c19222cabd1d40371888416e90
#
_cell.length_a   1.000
_cell.length_b   1.000
_cell.length_c   1.000
_cell.angle_alpha   90.00
_cell.angle_beta   90.00
_cell.angle_gamma   90.00
#
_symmetry.space_group_name_H-M   'P 1'
#
loop_
_entity.id
_entity.type
_entity.pdbx_description
1 polymer ?
#
loop_
_entity_poly.entity_id
_entity_poly.type
_entity_poly.pdbx_seq_one_letter_code
_entity_poly.pdbx_strand_id
1 'polypeptide(L)'
;ICAGLKEDISVTIKGHVGYYCGGMNKKAKITIEGNAGTGTAENMMSGLVHVKGNVSQSAGATAHGGTLIIDGNASSRCGISMKGVNIIVKGSVGHMSAFMAQSGTLLICGDAGEALGDSIYETIIYMAGKPKSLGADCIEKKITKKDLIKIEELIKLGNIKKIKSNEFKKYGSARKLYNFKIDNVSDY
;
A
#
# COMPACT_ATOMS: atom_id res chain seq x y z
N ILE A 1 -3.87 -19.10 -4.45
CA ILE A 1 -2.55 -19.69 -4.28
C ILE A 1 -1.74 -18.89 -3.27
N CYS A 2 -0.86 -19.55 -2.50
CA CYS A 2 -0.01 -18.93 -1.45
C CYS A 2 -0.79 -18.12 -0.39
N ALA A 3 -2.01 -18.47 -0.07
CA ALA A 3 -2.78 -17.83 0.98
C ALA A 3 -2.47 -18.47 2.35
N GLY A 4 -2.42 -17.64 3.40
CA GLY A 4 -2.28 -18.10 4.80
C GLY A 4 -0.91 -18.70 5.14
N LEU A 5 0.15 -18.41 4.39
CA LEU A 5 1.49 -18.95 4.67
C LEU A 5 2.02 -18.40 5.98
N LYS A 6 2.41 -19.30 6.89
CA LYS A 6 2.90 -18.97 8.24
C LYS A 6 4.42 -19.13 8.37
N GLU A 7 5.05 -19.86 7.46
CA GLU A 7 6.48 -20.20 7.52
C GLU A 7 7.33 -19.15 6.81
N ASP A 8 8.59 -19.00 7.26
CA ASP A 8 9.59 -18.15 6.61
C ASP A 8 10.18 -18.90 5.40
N ILE A 9 9.43 -18.92 4.32
CA ILE A 9 9.80 -19.56 3.05
C ILE A 9 9.79 -18.54 1.91
N SER A 10 10.53 -18.84 0.87
CA SER A 10 10.51 -18.07 -0.38
C SER A 10 9.79 -18.85 -1.46
N VAL A 11 8.78 -18.25 -2.06
CA VAL A 11 7.99 -18.83 -3.15
C VAL A 11 8.10 -17.94 -4.38
N THR A 12 8.48 -18.52 -5.51
CA THR A 12 8.47 -17.81 -6.80
C THR A 12 7.46 -18.48 -7.73
N ILE A 13 6.52 -17.69 -8.23
CA ILE A 13 5.50 -18.14 -9.17
C ILE A 13 5.86 -17.58 -10.54
N LYS A 14 6.19 -18.49 -11.48
CA LYS A 14 6.49 -18.13 -12.87
C LYS A 14 5.19 -17.99 -13.66
N GLY A 15 4.75 -16.75 -13.85
CA GLY A 15 3.53 -16.42 -14.59
C GLY A 15 2.51 -15.63 -13.78
N HIS A 16 1.28 -15.59 -14.30
CA HIS A 16 0.18 -14.83 -13.70
C HIS A 16 -0.52 -15.61 -12.59
N VAL A 17 -1.12 -14.90 -11.65
CA VAL A 17 -1.93 -15.49 -10.59
C VAL A 17 -3.35 -14.91 -10.59
N GLY A 18 -4.31 -15.70 -10.11
CA GLY A 18 -5.69 -15.30 -9.92
C GLY A 18 -5.90 -14.55 -8.61
N TYR A 19 -7.09 -14.71 -8.02
CA TYR A 19 -7.57 -13.98 -6.85
C TYR A 19 -6.82 -14.37 -5.56
N TYR A 20 -6.68 -13.38 -4.65
CA TYR A 20 -6.23 -13.55 -3.26
C TYR A 20 -4.86 -14.20 -3.09
N CYS A 21 -3.99 -14.09 -4.12
CA CYS A 21 -2.63 -14.59 -3.99
C CYS A 21 -1.87 -13.84 -2.89
N GLY A 22 -1.20 -14.59 -2.01
CA GLY A 22 -0.50 -14.02 -0.87
C GLY A 22 -1.40 -13.46 0.24
N GLY A 23 -2.72 -13.67 0.16
CA GLY A 23 -3.64 -13.26 1.20
C GLY A 23 -3.32 -13.90 2.54
N MET A 24 -3.53 -13.17 3.64
CA MET A 24 -3.25 -13.62 5.02
C MET A 24 -1.81 -14.13 5.26
N ASN A 25 -0.87 -13.77 4.38
CA ASN A 25 0.55 -14.15 4.53
C ASN A 25 1.12 -13.61 5.84
N LYS A 26 1.89 -14.42 6.58
CA LYS A 26 2.51 -14.00 7.85
C LYS A 26 4.02 -13.82 7.74
N LYS A 27 4.74 -14.70 7.03
CA LYS A 27 6.21 -14.65 7.03
C LYS A 27 6.82 -14.86 5.65
N ALA A 28 6.09 -15.52 4.74
CA ALA A 28 6.66 -15.90 3.46
C ALA A 28 7.04 -14.69 2.60
N LYS A 29 8.06 -14.90 1.75
CA LYS A 29 8.46 -14.01 0.67
C LYS A 29 7.92 -14.58 -0.63
N ILE A 30 6.90 -13.95 -1.20
CA ILE A 30 6.21 -14.42 -2.41
C ILE A 30 6.58 -13.49 -3.56
N THR A 31 7.18 -14.03 -4.61
CA THR A 31 7.46 -13.32 -5.87
C THR A 31 6.58 -13.86 -6.98
N ILE A 32 5.85 -12.98 -7.66
CA ILE A 32 4.99 -13.29 -8.80
C ILE A 32 5.63 -12.67 -10.04
N GLU A 33 6.12 -13.50 -10.97
CA GLU A 33 6.80 -13.06 -12.21
C GLU A 33 5.83 -12.62 -13.31
N GLY A 34 4.59 -12.32 -12.97
CA GLY A 34 3.52 -11.90 -13.87
C GLY A 34 2.57 -10.93 -13.21
N ASN A 35 1.35 -10.86 -13.73
CA ASN A 35 0.26 -10.06 -13.17
C ASN A 35 -0.45 -10.83 -12.06
N ALA A 36 -1.13 -10.11 -11.18
CA ALA A 36 -1.92 -10.71 -10.12
C ALA A 36 -3.38 -10.22 -10.14
N GLY A 37 -4.28 -11.09 -9.74
CA GLY A 37 -5.72 -10.86 -9.71
C GLY A 37 -6.17 -9.99 -8.55
N THR A 38 -7.49 -9.90 -8.37
CA THR A 38 -8.14 -9.13 -7.30
C THR A 38 -7.77 -9.66 -5.91
N GLY A 39 -7.60 -8.76 -4.95
CA GLY A 39 -7.35 -9.13 -3.55
C GLY A 39 -5.93 -9.67 -3.29
N THR A 40 -4.98 -9.41 -4.19
CA THR A 40 -3.58 -9.78 -3.95
C THR A 40 -3.08 -9.19 -2.63
N ALA A 41 -2.50 -10.03 -1.77
CA ALA A 41 -2.04 -9.68 -0.41
C ALA A 41 -3.15 -9.15 0.53
N GLU A 42 -4.41 -9.46 0.27
CA GLU A 42 -5.52 -9.11 1.17
C GLU A 42 -5.31 -9.72 2.56
N ASN A 43 -5.58 -8.93 3.62
CA ASN A 43 -5.35 -9.34 5.01
C ASN A 43 -3.92 -9.83 5.31
N MET A 44 -2.92 -9.43 4.53
CA MET A 44 -1.53 -9.80 4.81
C MET A 44 -1.12 -9.29 6.19
N MET A 45 -0.56 -10.17 7.03
CA MET A 45 -0.16 -9.84 8.39
C MET A 45 1.28 -9.36 8.46
N SER A 46 2.18 -9.95 7.67
CA SER A 46 3.59 -9.58 7.55
C SER A 46 4.25 -10.30 6.35
N GLY A 47 5.57 -10.23 6.23
CA GLY A 47 6.31 -10.81 5.11
C GLY A 47 6.36 -9.91 3.89
N LEU A 48 6.57 -10.50 2.73
CA LEU A 48 6.74 -9.77 1.46
C LEU A 48 5.93 -10.42 0.35
N VAL A 49 5.14 -9.62 -0.37
CA VAL A 49 4.57 -10.01 -1.66
C VAL A 49 5.11 -9.05 -2.73
N HIS A 50 5.76 -9.58 -3.76
CA HIS A 50 6.33 -8.81 -4.86
C HIS A 50 5.73 -9.25 -6.20
N VAL A 51 4.97 -8.39 -6.83
CA VAL A 51 4.37 -8.61 -8.15
C VAL A 51 5.19 -7.86 -9.19
N LYS A 52 5.77 -8.59 -10.15
CA LYS A 52 6.60 -8.02 -11.24
C LYS A 52 5.77 -7.33 -12.33
N GLY A 53 4.49 -7.64 -12.42
CA GLY A 53 3.53 -7.05 -13.36
C GLY A 53 2.55 -6.10 -12.69
N ASN A 54 1.35 -6.05 -13.24
CA ASN A 54 0.24 -5.25 -12.74
C ASN A 54 -0.60 -6.07 -11.75
N VAL A 55 -1.36 -5.36 -10.91
CA VAL A 55 -2.35 -5.98 -10.03
C VAL A 55 -3.75 -5.45 -10.31
N SER A 56 -4.74 -6.31 -10.13
CA SER A 56 -6.14 -5.97 -10.27
C SER A 56 -6.65 -5.21 -9.03
N GLN A 57 -7.95 -5.17 -8.82
CA GLN A 57 -8.60 -4.39 -7.75
C GLN A 57 -8.22 -4.87 -6.36
N SER A 58 -8.28 -3.94 -5.39
CA SER A 58 -8.20 -4.23 -3.95
C SER A 58 -6.89 -4.91 -3.51
N ALA A 59 -5.78 -4.65 -4.22
CA ALA A 59 -4.48 -5.14 -3.79
C ALA A 59 -4.10 -4.55 -2.42
N GLY A 60 -3.65 -5.40 -1.48
CA GLY A 60 -3.32 -4.99 -0.12
C GLY A 60 -4.52 -4.57 0.73
N ALA A 61 -5.75 -4.91 0.33
CA ALA A 61 -6.95 -4.62 1.09
C ALA A 61 -6.83 -5.16 2.53
N THR A 62 -7.19 -4.32 3.51
CA THR A 62 -7.18 -4.67 4.94
C THR A 62 -5.86 -5.25 5.49
N ALA A 63 -4.76 -5.15 4.75
CA ALA A 63 -3.47 -5.69 5.15
C ALA A 63 -2.91 -4.97 6.39
N HIS A 64 -2.45 -5.76 7.38
CA HIS A 64 -2.04 -5.29 8.70
C HIS A 64 -0.55 -4.95 8.78
N GLY A 65 0.28 -5.58 7.95
CA GLY A 65 1.73 -5.36 8.01
C GLY A 65 2.47 -6.02 6.86
N GLY A 66 3.80 -5.96 6.92
CA GLY A 66 4.66 -6.43 5.84
C GLY A 66 4.78 -5.44 4.69
N THR A 67 5.14 -5.95 3.53
CA THR A 67 5.34 -5.12 2.34
C THR A 67 4.74 -5.76 1.10
N LEU A 68 3.96 -4.98 0.35
CA LEU A 68 3.50 -5.32 -1.00
C LEU A 68 4.22 -4.42 -2.01
N ILE A 69 4.97 -5.01 -2.93
CA ILE A 69 5.65 -4.30 -4.03
C ILE A 69 4.98 -4.67 -5.34
N ILE A 70 4.65 -3.66 -6.14
CA ILE A 70 4.02 -3.81 -7.45
C ILE A 70 4.89 -3.06 -8.45
N ASP A 71 5.56 -3.78 -9.37
CA ASP A 71 6.43 -3.16 -10.36
C ASP A 71 5.65 -2.42 -11.46
N GLY A 72 4.42 -2.84 -11.74
CA GLY A 72 3.48 -2.21 -12.66
C GLY A 72 2.47 -1.29 -11.99
N ASN A 73 1.27 -1.27 -12.53
CA ASN A 73 0.13 -0.50 -12.04
C ASN A 73 -0.73 -1.32 -11.07
N ALA A 74 -1.40 -0.63 -10.17
CA ALA A 74 -2.49 -1.20 -9.39
C ALA A 74 -3.82 -0.61 -9.85
N SER A 75 -4.86 -1.43 -9.91
CA SER A 75 -6.20 -0.99 -10.28
C SER A 75 -6.88 -0.26 -9.11
N SER A 76 -8.20 -0.14 -9.15
CA SER A 76 -8.99 0.56 -8.15
C SER A 76 -8.86 -0.04 -6.74
N ARG A 77 -9.05 0.81 -5.73
CA ARG A 77 -9.09 0.43 -4.31
C ARG A 77 -7.82 -0.25 -3.81
N CYS A 78 -6.66 0.07 -4.40
CA CYS A 78 -5.38 -0.37 -3.86
C CYS A 78 -5.21 0.16 -2.43
N GLY A 79 -4.92 -0.71 -1.47
CA GLY A 79 -4.78 -0.34 -0.06
C GLY A 79 -6.09 0.05 0.64
N ILE A 80 -7.27 -0.33 0.10
CA ILE A 80 -8.55 -0.10 0.80
C ILE A 80 -8.49 -0.66 2.22
N SER A 81 -8.88 0.16 3.20
CA SER A 81 -8.94 -0.19 4.63
C SER A 81 -7.65 -0.82 5.18
N MET A 82 -6.49 -0.53 4.59
CA MET A 82 -5.20 -1.05 5.07
C MET A 82 -4.92 -0.59 6.51
N LYS A 83 -4.23 -1.43 7.30
CA LYS A 83 -4.06 -1.29 8.75
C LYS A 83 -2.61 -1.30 9.24
N GLY A 84 -1.63 -1.03 8.33
CA GLY A 84 -0.22 -0.96 8.73
C GLY A 84 0.78 -1.45 7.68
N VAL A 85 0.33 -2.02 6.57
CA VAL A 85 1.18 -2.48 5.48
C VAL A 85 1.92 -1.33 4.79
N ASN A 86 3.12 -1.60 4.27
CA ASN A 86 3.75 -0.73 3.27
C ASN A 86 3.40 -1.23 1.86
N ILE A 87 2.73 -0.42 1.07
CA ILE A 87 2.43 -0.71 -0.33
C ILE A 87 3.28 0.20 -1.20
N ILE A 88 4.03 -0.37 -2.15
CA ILE A 88 4.89 0.35 -3.09
C ILE A 88 4.41 0.03 -4.50
N VAL A 89 3.89 1.03 -5.21
CA VAL A 89 3.43 0.91 -6.60
C VAL A 89 4.37 1.74 -7.48
N LYS A 90 5.15 1.07 -8.36
CA LYS A 90 6.07 1.77 -9.26
C LYS A 90 5.36 2.42 -10.45
N GLY A 91 4.16 2.01 -10.75
CA GLY A 91 3.25 2.64 -11.72
C GLY A 91 2.21 3.53 -11.07
N SER A 92 1.05 3.57 -11.67
CA SER A 92 -0.12 4.35 -11.26
C SER A 92 -1.12 3.49 -10.48
N VAL A 93 -2.03 4.16 -9.75
CA VAL A 93 -3.14 3.49 -9.04
C VAL A 93 -4.50 3.97 -9.56
N GLY A 94 -5.49 3.09 -9.47
CA GLY A 94 -6.87 3.38 -9.89
C GLY A 94 -7.64 4.23 -8.88
N HIS A 95 -8.93 4.46 -9.17
CA HIS A 95 -9.81 5.27 -8.33
C HIS A 95 -10.00 4.67 -6.94
N MET A 96 -10.32 5.53 -5.97
CA MET A 96 -10.58 5.16 -4.58
C MET A 96 -9.43 4.36 -3.93
N SER A 97 -8.19 4.52 -4.39
CA SER A 97 -7.05 3.91 -3.70
C SER A 97 -6.86 4.54 -2.32
N ALA A 98 -6.48 3.74 -1.33
CA ALA A 98 -6.46 4.08 0.10
C ALA A 98 -7.81 4.54 0.67
N PHE A 99 -8.94 4.08 0.11
CA PHE A 99 -10.27 4.33 0.68
C PHE A 99 -10.37 3.76 2.10
N MET A 100 -10.80 4.59 3.06
CA MET A 100 -10.90 4.22 4.48
C MET A 100 -9.62 3.61 5.06
N ALA A 101 -8.46 3.93 4.50
CA ALA A 101 -7.18 3.40 4.95
C ALA A 101 -6.84 3.91 6.35
N GLN A 102 -6.60 2.98 7.28
CA GLN A 102 -6.48 3.29 8.72
C GLN A 102 -5.05 3.66 9.11
N SER A 103 -4.06 2.86 8.73
CA SER A 103 -2.65 3.11 9.02
C SER A 103 -1.75 2.44 7.99
N GLY A 104 -0.46 2.77 8.01
CA GLY A 104 0.53 2.27 7.05
C GLY A 104 0.92 3.31 6.02
N THR A 105 1.57 2.85 4.96
CA THR A 105 2.11 3.76 3.94
C THR A 105 1.81 3.24 2.54
N LEU A 106 1.31 4.11 1.66
CA LEU A 106 1.16 3.87 0.24
C LEU A 106 2.12 4.78 -0.52
N LEU A 107 3.11 4.22 -1.21
CA LEU A 107 4.03 4.96 -2.08
C LEU A 107 3.66 4.70 -3.54
N ILE A 108 3.44 5.76 -4.32
CA ILE A 108 3.00 5.73 -5.72
C ILE A 108 4.00 6.52 -6.56
N CYS A 109 4.63 5.86 -7.54
CA CYS A 109 5.56 6.55 -8.44
C CYS A 109 4.86 7.24 -9.63
N GLY A 110 3.72 6.73 -10.05
CA GLY A 110 2.87 7.30 -11.11
C GLY A 110 1.73 8.15 -10.59
N ASP A 111 0.66 8.20 -11.36
CA ASP A 111 -0.54 8.98 -11.08
C ASP A 111 -1.58 8.19 -10.29
N ALA A 112 -2.56 8.88 -9.73
CA ALA A 112 -3.71 8.25 -9.10
C ALA A 112 -5.02 8.65 -9.79
N GLY A 113 -5.97 7.71 -9.82
CA GLY A 113 -7.34 7.94 -10.26
C GLY A 113 -8.10 8.90 -9.34
N GLU A 114 -9.42 8.95 -9.51
CA GLU A 114 -10.32 9.80 -8.72
C GLU A 114 -10.42 9.32 -7.27
N ALA A 115 -10.75 10.25 -6.37
CA ALA A 115 -11.05 10.00 -4.97
C ALA A 115 -9.91 9.28 -4.21
N LEU A 116 -8.65 9.68 -4.45
CA LEU A 116 -7.51 9.15 -3.71
C LEU A 116 -7.64 9.46 -2.22
N GLY A 117 -7.53 8.44 -1.37
CA GLY A 117 -7.54 8.58 0.08
C GLY A 117 -8.88 9.02 0.66
N ASP A 118 -10.00 8.73 -0.02
CA ASP A 118 -11.32 9.05 0.51
C ASP A 118 -11.51 8.45 1.91
N SER A 119 -11.99 9.27 2.84
CA SER A 119 -12.21 8.87 4.24
C SER A 119 -10.98 8.28 4.93
N ILE A 120 -9.80 8.77 4.58
CA ILE A 120 -8.51 8.29 5.10
C ILE A 120 -8.32 8.65 6.59
N TYR A 121 -7.69 7.75 7.35
CA TYR A 121 -7.35 7.95 8.76
C TYR A 121 -5.85 8.31 8.92
N GLU A 122 -5.04 7.45 9.54
CA GLU A 122 -3.62 7.72 9.84
C GLU A 122 -2.66 7.26 8.73
N THR A 123 -3.17 6.65 7.69
CA THR A 123 -2.36 6.26 6.53
C THR A 123 -1.73 7.48 5.88
N ILE A 124 -0.47 7.33 5.48
CA ILE A 124 0.26 8.34 4.72
C ILE A 124 0.42 7.86 3.28
N ILE A 125 0.10 8.73 2.34
CA ILE A 125 0.35 8.51 0.92
C ILE A 125 1.52 9.39 0.48
N TYR A 126 2.53 8.79 -0.14
CA TYR A 126 3.58 9.51 -0.86
C TYR A 126 3.42 9.26 -2.35
N MET A 127 3.39 10.32 -3.15
CA MET A 127 3.16 10.20 -4.59
C MET A 127 4.04 11.17 -5.38
N ALA A 128 4.71 10.65 -6.43
CA ALA A 128 5.51 11.46 -7.33
C ALA A 128 4.68 12.05 -8.49
N GLY A 129 3.63 11.35 -8.92
CA GLY A 129 2.69 11.83 -9.93
C GLY A 129 1.61 12.77 -9.39
N LYS A 130 0.46 12.79 -10.06
CA LYS A 130 -0.68 13.66 -9.72
C LYS A 130 -1.95 12.82 -9.49
N PRO A 131 -2.76 13.13 -8.46
CA PRO A 131 -4.09 12.55 -8.33
C PRO A 131 -5.05 13.23 -9.31
N LYS A 132 -5.96 12.49 -9.92
CA LYS A 132 -7.06 13.08 -10.70
C LYS A 132 -8.00 13.87 -9.80
N SER A 133 -8.30 13.34 -8.60
CA SER A 133 -8.92 14.08 -7.50
C SER A 133 -8.56 13.44 -6.16
N LEU A 134 -8.64 14.21 -5.09
CA LEU A 134 -8.57 13.70 -3.72
C LEU A 134 -9.98 13.34 -3.26
N GLY A 135 -10.08 12.31 -2.44
CA GLY A 135 -11.33 11.93 -1.78
C GLY A 135 -11.65 12.82 -0.58
N ALA A 136 -12.81 12.58 0.03
CA ALA A 136 -13.21 13.29 1.22
C ALA A 136 -12.16 13.16 2.33
N ASP A 137 -11.90 14.26 3.03
CA ASP A 137 -10.92 14.35 4.13
C ASP A 137 -9.45 14.11 3.74
N CYS A 138 -9.11 13.88 2.49
CA CYS A 138 -7.72 13.73 2.05
C CYS A 138 -7.17 15.08 1.56
N ILE A 139 -6.02 15.48 2.08
CA ILE A 139 -5.35 16.74 1.71
C ILE A 139 -3.85 16.54 1.46
N GLU A 140 -3.27 17.41 0.66
CA GLU A 140 -1.81 17.52 0.57
C GLU A 140 -1.24 18.08 1.87
N LYS A 141 -0.18 17.47 2.38
CA LYS A 141 0.49 17.84 3.64
C LYS A 141 1.93 18.21 3.41
N LYS A 142 2.49 19.03 4.29
CA LYS A 142 3.92 19.37 4.26
C LYS A 142 4.78 18.13 4.53
N ILE A 143 5.78 17.93 3.69
CA ILE A 143 6.82 16.91 3.90
C ILE A 143 7.77 17.36 5.03
N THR A 144 8.09 16.44 5.93
CA THR A 144 9.05 16.61 7.01
C THR A 144 10.34 15.83 6.74
N LYS A 145 11.37 16.08 7.52
CA LYS A 145 12.62 15.27 7.45
C LYS A 145 12.37 13.78 7.68
N LYS A 146 11.43 13.43 8.58
CA LYS A 146 11.05 12.03 8.85
C LYS A 146 10.39 11.40 7.61
N ASP A 147 9.58 12.16 6.88
CA ASP A 147 8.95 11.69 5.65
C ASP A 147 10.00 11.38 4.57
N LEU A 148 10.99 12.25 4.40
CA LEU A 148 12.08 12.01 3.42
C LEU A 148 12.85 10.74 3.73
N ILE A 149 13.19 10.49 4.99
CA ILE A 149 13.84 9.24 5.42
C ILE A 149 12.96 8.04 5.09
N LYS A 150 11.65 8.13 5.41
CA LYS A 150 10.71 7.03 5.11
C LYS A 150 10.56 6.78 3.60
N ILE A 151 10.51 7.83 2.80
CA ILE A 151 10.46 7.70 1.33
C ILE A 151 11.74 7.03 0.82
N GLU A 152 12.91 7.40 1.31
CA GLU A 152 14.19 6.78 0.92
C GLU A 152 14.24 5.28 1.27
N GLU A 153 13.75 4.89 2.45
CA GLU A 153 13.61 3.48 2.82
C GLU A 153 12.73 2.73 1.82
N LEU A 154 11.57 3.30 1.45
CA LEU A 154 10.64 2.67 0.52
C LEU A 154 11.18 2.63 -0.91
N ILE A 155 11.89 3.67 -1.36
CA ILE A 155 12.61 3.71 -2.64
C ILE A 155 13.63 2.58 -2.71
N LYS A 156 14.43 2.41 -1.67
CA LYS A 156 15.43 1.34 -1.57
C LYS A 156 14.76 -0.03 -1.57
N LEU A 157 13.72 -0.22 -0.77
CA LEU A 157 12.97 -1.48 -0.66
C LEU A 157 12.32 -1.85 -1.99
N GLY A 158 11.71 -0.87 -2.68
CA GLY A 158 11.11 -1.05 -4.01
C GLY A 158 12.14 -1.13 -5.15
N ASN A 159 13.44 -0.90 -4.90
CA ASN A 159 14.47 -0.78 -5.95
C ASN A 159 14.07 0.24 -7.03
N ILE A 160 13.61 1.42 -6.61
CA ILE A 160 13.21 2.52 -7.50
C ILE A 160 14.46 3.34 -7.84
N LYS A 161 14.80 3.45 -9.15
CA LYS A 161 16.06 4.07 -9.59
C LYS A 161 15.90 5.47 -10.19
N LYS A 162 14.69 5.83 -10.63
CA LYS A 162 14.44 7.01 -11.46
C LYS A 162 13.87 8.22 -10.73
N ILE A 163 13.42 8.06 -9.49
CA ILE A 163 12.69 9.09 -8.74
C ILE A 163 13.41 9.30 -7.41
N LYS A 164 13.68 10.57 -7.06
CA LYS A 164 14.33 10.95 -5.80
C LYS A 164 13.27 11.23 -4.72
N SER A 165 13.64 11.14 -3.46
CA SER A 165 12.74 11.35 -2.32
C SER A 165 12.08 12.73 -2.29
N ASN A 166 12.76 13.75 -2.78
CA ASN A 166 12.26 15.13 -2.85
C ASN A 166 11.25 15.39 -3.98
N GLU A 167 11.02 14.44 -4.86
CA GLU A 167 10.03 14.53 -5.94
C GLU A 167 8.63 14.06 -5.47
N PHE A 168 8.54 13.43 -4.31
CA PHE A 168 7.27 12.98 -3.77
C PHE A 168 6.54 14.10 -3.03
N LYS A 169 5.21 14.09 -3.16
CA LYS A 169 4.27 14.84 -2.33
C LYS A 169 3.66 13.93 -1.28
N LYS A 170 3.21 14.51 -0.18
CA LYS A 170 2.57 13.80 0.93
C LYS A 170 1.10 14.12 0.98
N TYR A 171 0.27 13.08 1.15
CA TYR A 171 -1.16 13.20 1.38
C TYR A 171 -1.56 12.43 2.63
N GLY A 172 -2.61 12.89 3.29
CA GLY A 172 -3.14 12.25 4.48
C GLY A 172 -4.39 12.96 4.99
N SER A 173 -4.96 12.50 6.11
CA SER A 173 -6.21 13.00 6.64
C SER A 173 -6.17 14.48 7.02
N ALA A 174 -7.20 15.23 6.65
CA ALA A 174 -7.44 16.61 7.11
C ALA A 174 -7.85 16.66 8.58
N ARG A 175 -8.36 15.56 9.12
CA ARG A 175 -8.86 15.48 10.49
C ARG A 175 -7.71 15.50 11.49
N LYS A 176 -7.91 16.12 12.65
CA LYS A 176 -7.14 15.82 13.83
C LYS A 176 -7.66 14.50 14.36
N LEU A 177 -6.96 13.45 14.04
CA LEU A 177 -7.30 12.13 14.53
C LEU A 177 -7.19 12.13 16.04
N TYR A 178 -8.16 11.53 16.71
CA TYR A 178 -8.15 11.42 18.16
C TYR A 178 -6.86 10.70 18.55
N ASN A 179 -6.06 11.31 19.43
CA ASN A 179 -5.13 10.54 20.23
C ASN A 179 -6.02 9.61 21.06
N PHE A 180 -6.19 8.38 20.62
CA PHE A 180 -6.68 7.33 21.49
C PHE A 180 -5.66 7.18 22.62
N LYS A 181 -5.81 7.94 23.67
CA LYS A 181 -5.29 7.52 24.95
C LYS A 181 -6.09 6.28 25.29
N ILE A 182 -5.44 5.15 25.13
CA ILE A 182 -5.99 3.83 25.44
C ILE A 182 -6.02 3.67 26.96
N ASP A 183 -6.70 4.58 27.64
CA ASP A 183 -6.90 4.45 29.10
C ASP A 183 -8.07 3.49 29.41
N ASN A 184 -8.82 3.03 28.39
CA ASN A 184 -10.01 2.19 28.53
C ASN A 184 -9.96 0.95 27.64
N VAL A 185 -8.81 0.30 27.49
CA VAL A 185 -8.68 -0.95 26.70
C VAL A 185 -9.54 -2.09 27.30
N SER A 186 -9.95 -1.98 28.57
CA SER A 186 -10.78 -2.96 29.26
C SER A 186 -12.25 -2.89 28.90
N ASP A 187 -12.71 -1.85 28.17
CA ASP A 187 -14.12 -1.60 27.89
C ASP A 187 -14.55 -2.03 26.48
N TYR A 188 -13.66 -2.75 25.76
CA TYR A 188 -13.92 -3.28 24.40
C TYR A 188 -13.60 -4.77 24.30
#